data_cd353c61736daaf5a9435cc08bbe8898
#
_entry.id   cd353c61736daaf5a9435cc08bbe8898
#
_cell.length_a   1.000
_cell.length_b   1.000
_cell.length_c   1.000
_cell.angle_alpha   90.00
_cell.angle_beta   90.00
_cell.angle_gamma   90.00
#
_symmetry.space_group_name_H-M   'P 1'
#
loop_
_entity.id
_entity.type
_entity.pdbx_description
1 polymer ?
#
loop_
_entity_poly.entity_id
_entity_poly.type
_entity_poly.pdbx_seq_one_letter_code
_entity_poly.pdbx_strand_id
1 'polypeptide(L)'
;MTTEGDVLKLKVPYPNIKSGLAQKRHMYIFAERREKGKGLFVCTSKKPKHSKKGVPPLNRFEILPEEVPRTKSPFLRATLVDCDRLFFLSGVSVPLTLLTHPRCICREYLEKILQIKKNNQECEIIPLEINSIISLNPSLNLKVQNTDLTLSS
;
A
#
# COMPACT_ATOMS: atom_id res chain seq x y z
N MET A 1 2.29 15.82 -1.71
CA MET A 1 3.22 14.93 -0.99
C MET A 1 2.45 13.87 -0.22
N THR A 2 2.94 12.65 -0.25
CA THR A 2 2.31 11.53 0.48
C THR A 2 2.87 11.41 1.89
N THR A 3 2.02 11.00 2.81
CA THR A 3 2.40 10.77 4.21
C THR A 3 1.85 9.41 4.66
N GLU A 4 2.40 8.92 5.75
CA GLU A 4 1.95 7.66 6.33
C GLU A 4 0.46 7.73 6.67
N GLY A 5 -0.27 6.68 6.32
CA GLY A 5 -1.72 6.65 6.42
C GLY A 5 -2.44 6.90 5.11
N ASP A 6 -1.79 7.52 4.13
CA ASP A 6 -2.38 7.73 2.82
C ASP A 6 -2.69 6.41 2.13
N VAL A 7 -3.74 6.42 1.30
CA VAL A 7 -4.15 5.24 0.54
C VAL A 7 -3.95 5.52 -0.94
N LEU A 8 -3.14 4.70 -1.59
CA LEU A 8 -2.75 4.83 -2.99
C LEU A 8 -3.48 3.81 -3.85
N LYS A 9 -3.80 4.21 -5.08
CA LYS A 9 -4.39 3.30 -6.09
C LYS A 9 -3.30 2.94 -7.08
N LEU A 10 -2.85 1.69 -7.06
CA LEU A 10 -1.72 1.24 -7.88
C LEU A 10 -1.97 -0.13 -8.50
N LYS A 11 -1.29 -0.37 -9.63
CA LYS A 11 -1.07 -1.71 -10.17
C LYS A 11 0.32 -2.14 -9.74
N VAL A 12 0.44 -3.33 -9.18
CA VAL A 12 1.71 -3.84 -8.65
C VAL A 12 2.07 -5.15 -9.33
N PRO A 13 3.29 -5.26 -9.89
CA PRO A 13 3.71 -6.45 -10.65
C PRO A 13 4.13 -7.59 -9.72
N TYR A 14 3.21 -8.08 -8.91
CA TYR A 14 3.49 -9.15 -7.96
C TYR A 14 2.42 -10.24 -8.03
N PRO A 15 2.79 -11.51 -8.11
CA PRO A 15 4.17 -12.02 -8.24
C PRO A 15 4.79 -11.77 -9.62
N ASN A 16 4.02 -11.32 -10.59
CA ASN A 16 4.52 -11.01 -11.94
C ASN A 16 3.55 -10.04 -12.63
N ILE A 17 3.90 -9.60 -13.83
CA ILE A 17 3.12 -8.59 -14.57
C ILE A 17 1.76 -9.10 -15.06
N LYS A 18 1.50 -10.42 -15.01
CA LYS A 18 0.22 -11.00 -15.41
C LYS A 18 -0.72 -11.24 -14.23
N SER A 19 -0.28 -10.93 -13.02
CA SER A 19 -1.06 -11.16 -11.81
C SER A 19 -2.25 -10.21 -11.70
N GLY A 20 -3.20 -10.55 -10.83
CA GLY A 20 -4.35 -9.69 -10.56
C GLY A 20 -3.95 -8.32 -10.02
N LEU A 21 -2.89 -8.25 -9.22
CA LEU A 21 -2.39 -6.97 -8.69
C LEU A 21 -1.82 -6.08 -9.78
N ALA A 22 -1.34 -6.67 -10.87
CA ALA A 22 -0.80 -5.94 -12.01
C ALA A 22 -1.88 -5.52 -13.01
N GLN A 23 -2.95 -6.30 -13.13
CA GLN A 23 -3.98 -6.06 -14.14
C GLN A 23 -5.01 -5.03 -13.72
N LYS A 24 -5.28 -4.90 -12.43
CA LYS A 24 -6.25 -3.95 -11.89
C LYS A 24 -5.61 -3.14 -10.78
N ARG A 25 -6.05 -1.89 -10.63
CA ARG A 25 -5.65 -1.07 -9.50
C ARG A 25 -6.24 -1.64 -8.22
N HIS A 26 -5.41 -1.75 -7.21
CA HIS A 26 -5.81 -2.07 -5.85
C HIS A 26 -5.44 -0.89 -4.96
N MET A 27 -6.03 -0.83 -3.78
CA MET A 27 -5.69 0.20 -2.81
C MET A 27 -4.57 -0.31 -1.93
N TYR A 28 -3.61 0.58 -1.65
CA TYR A 28 -2.45 0.28 -0.82
C TYR A 28 -2.34 1.33 0.27
N ILE A 29 -2.17 0.91 1.50
CA ILE A 29 -1.95 1.82 2.62
C ILE A 29 -0.45 2.06 2.76
N PHE A 30 -0.06 3.34 2.73
CA PHE A 30 1.30 3.75 3.03
C PHE A 30 1.46 3.63 4.55
N ALA A 31 2.01 2.50 5.00
CA ALA A 31 2.08 2.18 6.43
C ALA A 31 3.30 2.77 7.11
N GLU A 32 4.44 2.76 6.43
CA GLU A 32 5.66 3.27 7.04
C GLU A 32 6.64 3.78 5.99
N ARG A 33 7.35 4.84 6.37
CA ARG A 33 8.48 5.31 5.57
C ARG A 33 9.71 4.48 5.91
N ARG A 34 10.39 3.97 4.88
CA ARG A 34 11.61 3.19 5.05
C ARG A 34 12.68 3.80 4.16
N GLU A 35 13.78 4.26 4.76
CA GLU A 35 14.87 4.89 4.01
C GLU A 35 14.32 5.98 3.08
N LYS A 36 14.47 5.81 1.77
CA LYS A 36 13.98 6.77 0.76
C LYS A 36 12.71 6.30 0.08
N GLY A 37 11.99 5.36 0.68
CA GLY A 37 10.81 4.77 0.07
C GLY A 37 9.65 4.60 1.01
N LYS A 38 8.60 3.97 0.47
CA LYS A 38 7.34 3.77 1.15
C LYS A 38 7.06 2.28 1.31
N GLY A 39 6.71 1.87 2.52
CA GLY A 39 6.20 0.52 2.77
C GLY A 39 4.68 0.51 2.61
N LEU A 40 4.19 -0.36 1.74
CA LEU A 40 2.78 -0.40 1.35
C LEU A 40 2.17 -1.76 1.65
N PHE A 41 0.97 -1.75 2.23
CA PHE A 41 0.16 -2.97 2.39
C PHE A 41 -1.03 -2.92 1.45
N VAL A 42 -1.26 -4.01 0.71
CA VAL A 42 -2.41 -4.12 -0.18
C VAL A 42 -3.69 -4.33 0.61
N CYS A 43 -4.77 -3.72 0.12
CA CYS A 43 -6.11 -3.85 0.70
C CYS A 43 -6.98 -4.64 -0.27
N THR A 44 -7.71 -5.62 0.26
CA THR A 44 -8.62 -6.44 -0.52
C THR A 44 -10.00 -6.45 0.11
N SER A 45 -11.04 -6.61 -0.70
CA SER A 45 -12.40 -6.75 -0.18
C SER A 45 -12.51 -8.04 0.62
N LYS A 46 -13.16 -7.96 1.78
CA LYS A 46 -13.45 -9.14 2.57
C LYS A 46 -14.49 -10.00 1.86
N LYS A 47 -14.23 -11.30 1.76
CA LYS A 47 -15.12 -12.27 1.12
C LYS A 47 -15.47 -13.37 2.12
N PRO A 48 -16.56 -14.15 1.88
CA PRO A 48 -16.95 -15.23 2.81
C PRO A 48 -15.81 -16.22 3.09
N LYS A 49 -14.94 -16.50 2.12
CA LYS A 49 -13.80 -17.40 2.32
C LYS A 49 -12.87 -16.95 3.44
N HIS A 50 -12.83 -15.64 3.72
CA HIS A 50 -11.94 -15.09 4.75
C HIS A 50 -12.37 -15.43 6.17
N SER A 51 -13.61 -15.94 6.37
CA SER A 51 -14.06 -16.43 7.68
C SER A 51 -13.46 -17.78 8.02
N LYS A 52 -12.92 -18.51 7.04
CA LYS A 52 -12.33 -19.82 7.27
C LYS A 52 -10.93 -19.67 7.82
N LYS A 53 -10.60 -20.50 8.82
CA LYS A 53 -9.28 -20.51 9.43
C LYS A 53 -8.23 -20.91 8.40
N GLY A 54 -7.10 -20.21 8.39
CA GLY A 54 -5.97 -20.53 7.51
C GLY A 54 -6.06 -19.95 6.12
N VAL A 55 -7.12 -19.20 5.78
CA VAL A 55 -7.23 -18.53 4.49
C VAL A 55 -6.47 -17.19 4.55
N PRO A 56 -5.47 -16.96 3.67
CA PRO A 56 -4.72 -15.71 3.65
C PRO A 56 -5.61 -14.50 3.36
N PRO A 57 -5.26 -13.29 3.85
CA PRO A 57 -4.05 -13.00 4.60
C PRO A 57 -4.12 -13.52 6.05
N LEU A 58 -3.01 -14.08 6.54
CA LEU A 58 -2.95 -14.64 7.88
C LEU A 58 -2.79 -13.55 8.94
N ASN A 59 -2.07 -12.49 8.61
CA ASN A 59 -1.91 -11.30 9.44
C ASN A 59 -2.64 -10.17 8.75
N ARG A 60 -3.72 -9.70 9.36
CA ARG A 60 -4.60 -8.75 8.69
C ARG A 60 -5.27 -7.82 9.68
N PHE A 61 -5.59 -6.62 9.20
CA PHE A 61 -6.43 -5.68 9.90
C PHE A 61 -7.74 -5.51 9.12
N GLU A 62 -8.87 -5.63 9.81
CA GLU A 62 -10.18 -5.54 9.17
C GLU A 62 -10.79 -4.17 9.39
N ILE A 63 -11.23 -3.53 8.30
CA ILE A 63 -11.92 -2.25 8.31
C ILE A 63 -13.38 -2.50 7.92
N LEU A 64 -14.31 -2.17 8.82
CA LEU A 64 -15.75 -2.33 8.60
C LEU A 64 -16.40 -0.96 8.49
N PRO A 65 -16.68 -0.47 7.27
CA PRO A 65 -17.15 0.90 7.05
C PRO A 65 -18.47 1.22 7.74
N GLU A 66 -19.34 0.22 7.93
CA GLU A 66 -20.63 0.41 8.61
C GLU A 66 -20.49 0.72 10.09
N GLU A 67 -19.34 0.44 10.67
CA GLU A 67 -19.09 0.67 12.09
C GLU A 67 -18.36 1.97 12.35
N VAL A 68 -17.86 2.64 11.29
CA VAL A 68 -17.06 3.83 11.43
C VAL A 68 -17.45 4.90 10.41
N PRO A 69 -17.35 6.19 10.77
CA PRO A 69 -17.61 7.26 9.83
C PRO A 69 -16.64 7.23 8.65
N ARG A 70 -17.12 7.66 7.47
CA ARG A 70 -16.29 7.73 6.27
C ARG A 70 -15.07 8.64 6.42
N THR A 71 -15.10 9.55 7.38
CA THR A 71 -13.94 10.39 7.68
C THR A 71 -12.73 9.61 8.19
N LYS A 72 -12.92 8.35 8.60
CA LYS A 72 -11.84 7.51 9.14
C LYS A 72 -11.15 6.64 8.08
N SER A 73 -11.79 6.44 6.93
CA SER A 73 -11.18 5.63 5.87
C SER A 73 -11.86 5.88 4.54
N PRO A 74 -11.16 5.64 3.41
CA PRO A 74 -11.75 5.75 2.08
C PRO A 74 -12.56 4.53 1.67
N PHE A 75 -12.57 3.46 2.46
CA PHE A 75 -13.17 2.20 2.06
C PHE A 75 -14.68 2.22 2.25
N LEU A 76 -15.40 1.73 1.22
CA LEU A 76 -16.87 1.67 1.20
C LEU A 76 -17.41 0.28 1.55
N ARG A 77 -16.53 -0.71 1.61
CA ARG A 77 -16.87 -2.11 1.87
C ARG A 77 -15.96 -2.66 2.94
N ALA A 78 -16.38 -3.76 3.57
CA ALA A 78 -15.50 -4.48 4.48
C ALA A 78 -14.20 -4.83 3.75
N THR A 79 -13.09 -4.40 4.30
CA THR A 79 -11.77 -4.48 3.67
C THR A 79 -10.77 -5.12 4.60
N LEU A 80 -9.91 -5.96 4.05
CA LEU A 80 -8.79 -6.55 4.77
C LEU A 80 -7.50 -5.88 4.32
N VAL A 81 -6.72 -5.42 5.28
CA VAL A 81 -5.36 -4.94 5.04
C VAL A 81 -4.43 -6.14 5.20
N ASP A 82 -3.77 -6.52 4.11
CA ASP A 82 -2.88 -7.69 4.09
C ASP A 82 -1.52 -7.31 4.65
N CYS A 83 -1.25 -7.74 5.88
CA CYS A 83 0.01 -7.46 6.57
C CYS A 83 1.01 -8.62 6.44
N ASP A 84 0.75 -9.60 5.58
CA ASP A 84 1.67 -10.69 5.33
C ASP A 84 2.88 -10.24 4.50
N ARG A 85 2.69 -9.23 3.66
CA ARG A 85 3.74 -8.70 2.78
C ARG A 85 3.73 -7.18 2.77
N LEU A 86 4.91 -6.60 2.87
CA LEU A 86 5.10 -5.16 2.73
C LEU A 86 5.77 -4.89 1.39
N PHE A 87 5.07 -4.20 0.49
CA PHE A 87 5.66 -3.79 -0.78
C PHE A 87 6.45 -2.51 -0.58
N PHE A 88 7.68 -2.49 -1.07
CA PHE A 88 8.56 -1.35 -0.91
C PHE A 88 8.66 -0.57 -2.23
N LEU A 89 8.16 0.66 -2.22
CA LEU A 89 8.17 1.56 -3.37
C LEU A 89 9.17 2.67 -3.13
N SER A 90 10.19 2.77 -3.99
CA SER A 90 11.21 3.81 -3.88
C SER A 90 11.52 4.42 -5.23
N GLY A 91 12.15 5.60 -5.22
CA GLY A 91 12.63 6.26 -6.43
C GLY A 91 11.56 6.93 -7.28
N VAL A 92 10.32 6.98 -6.80
CA VAL A 92 9.23 7.62 -7.53
C VAL A 92 8.44 8.53 -6.59
N SER A 93 7.82 9.56 -7.17
CA SER A 93 6.84 10.39 -6.47
C SER A 93 5.44 10.02 -6.93
N VAL A 94 4.49 10.04 -6.00
CA VAL A 94 3.11 9.64 -6.25
C VAL A 94 2.26 10.91 -6.39
N PRO A 95 1.63 11.13 -7.57
CA PRO A 95 0.77 12.28 -7.74
C PRO A 95 -0.55 12.12 -6.98
N LEU A 96 -1.18 13.25 -6.68
CA LEU A 96 -2.44 13.26 -5.95
C LEU A 96 -3.54 12.47 -6.64
N THR A 97 -3.48 12.35 -7.97
CA THR A 97 -4.46 11.60 -8.74
C THR A 97 -4.50 10.11 -8.41
N LEU A 98 -3.43 9.59 -7.80
CA LEU A 98 -3.39 8.19 -7.38
C LEU A 98 -3.79 7.99 -5.91
N LEU A 99 -4.18 9.06 -5.23
CA LEU A 99 -4.68 8.96 -3.86
C LEU A 99 -6.20 8.83 -3.85
N THR A 100 -6.71 8.16 -2.82
CA THR A 100 -8.17 8.02 -2.63
C THR A 100 -8.78 9.29 -2.03
N HIS A 101 -10.11 9.34 -1.96
CA HIS A 101 -10.87 10.39 -1.30
C HIS A 101 -11.90 9.75 -0.37
N PRO A 102 -11.77 9.91 0.94
CA PRO A 102 -10.67 10.55 1.67
C PRO A 102 -9.32 9.92 1.33
N ARG A 103 -8.24 10.70 1.49
CA ARG A 103 -6.91 10.23 1.05
C ARG A 103 -6.22 9.31 2.03
N CYS A 104 -6.69 9.24 3.27
CA CYS A 104 -5.97 8.49 4.31
C CYS A 104 -6.93 7.76 5.25
N ILE A 105 -6.38 6.78 5.94
CA ILE A 105 -7.03 6.15 7.09
C ILE A 105 -6.73 6.97 8.34
N CYS A 106 -7.54 6.81 9.39
CA CYS A 106 -7.29 7.50 10.65
C CYS A 106 -6.04 6.93 11.34
N ARG A 107 -5.48 7.75 12.24
CA ARG A 107 -4.26 7.38 12.96
C ARG A 107 -4.43 6.10 13.79
N GLU A 108 -5.60 5.94 14.40
CA GLU A 108 -5.89 4.74 15.19
C GLU A 108 -5.73 3.46 14.35
N TYR A 109 -6.24 3.47 13.12
CA TYR A 109 -6.12 2.31 12.23
C TYR A 109 -4.67 2.08 11.82
N LEU A 110 -3.96 3.13 11.51
CA LEU A 110 -2.55 3.03 11.15
C LEU A 110 -1.73 2.41 12.28
N GLU A 111 -1.97 2.85 13.51
CA GLU A 111 -1.25 2.31 14.68
C GLU A 111 -1.54 0.82 14.87
N LYS A 112 -2.79 0.40 14.67
CA LYS A 112 -3.15 -1.01 14.76
C LYS A 112 -2.49 -1.85 13.67
N ILE A 113 -2.43 -1.33 12.45
CA ILE A 113 -1.76 -2.00 11.34
C ILE A 113 -0.27 -2.17 11.64
N LEU A 114 0.38 -1.12 12.13
CA LEU A 114 1.79 -1.17 12.49
C LEU A 114 2.06 -2.14 13.64
N GLN A 115 1.12 -2.28 14.57
CA GLN A 115 1.23 -3.25 15.65
C GLN A 115 1.16 -4.67 15.12
N ILE A 116 0.26 -4.94 14.17
CA ILE A 116 0.17 -6.26 13.52
C ILE A 116 1.48 -6.58 12.80
N LYS A 117 2.02 -5.60 12.06
CA LYS A 117 3.30 -5.76 11.37
C LYS A 117 4.42 -6.08 12.35
N LYS A 118 4.49 -5.34 13.45
CA LYS A 118 5.52 -5.54 14.47
C LYS A 118 5.48 -6.95 15.06
N ASN A 119 4.28 -7.49 15.23
CA ASN A 119 4.09 -8.83 15.78
C ASN A 119 4.30 -9.94 14.75
N ASN A 120 4.34 -9.60 13.47
CA ASN A 120 4.56 -10.57 12.39
C ASN A 120 6.02 -10.56 11.97
N GLN A 121 6.84 -11.39 12.60
CA GLN A 121 8.27 -11.49 12.30
C GLN A 121 8.53 -12.08 10.91
N GLU A 122 7.53 -12.73 10.32
CA GLU A 122 7.64 -13.34 9.00
C GLU A 122 7.11 -12.44 7.89
N CYS A 123 6.82 -11.18 8.18
CA CYS A 123 6.37 -10.24 7.15
C CYS A 123 7.43 -10.14 6.06
N GLU A 124 7.03 -10.52 4.86
CA GLU A 124 7.92 -10.51 3.70
C GLU A 124 8.00 -9.09 3.14
N ILE A 125 9.22 -8.61 2.89
CA ILE A 125 9.43 -7.29 2.27
C ILE A 125 9.74 -7.50 0.81
N ILE A 126 8.90 -6.92 -0.07
CA ILE A 126 9.00 -7.12 -1.50
C ILE A 126 9.34 -5.79 -2.17
N PRO A 127 10.60 -5.61 -2.60
CA PRO A 127 10.96 -4.39 -3.32
C PRO A 127 10.31 -4.39 -4.70
N LEU A 128 9.77 -3.23 -5.11
CA LEU A 128 9.16 -3.06 -6.41
C LEU A 128 10.19 -2.50 -7.37
N GLU A 129 10.31 -3.14 -8.54
CA GLU A 129 11.24 -2.71 -9.57
C GLU A 129 10.67 -1.46 -10.25
N ILE A 130 11.49 -0.39 -10.31
CA ILE A 130 11.04 0.94 -10.74
C ILE A 130 10.46 0.94 -12.16
N ASN A 131 11.14 0.31 -13.10
CA ASN A 131 10.68 0.31 -14.49
C ASN A 131 9.34 -0.40 -14.66
N SER A 132 9.17 -1.52 -13.95
CA SER A 132 7.91 -2.28 -13.98
C SER A 132 6.77 -1.49 -13.36
N ILE A 133 7.02 -0.84 -12.21
CA ILE A 133 5.97 -0.09 -11.52
C ILE A 133 5.54 1.14 -12.32
N ILE A 134 6.48 1.83 -12.96
CA ILE A 134 6.16 2.98 -13.81
C ILE A 134 5.42 2.54 -15.07
N SER A 135 5.83 1.41 -15.66
CA SER A 135 5.16 0.87 -16.84
C SER A 135 3.67 0.59 -16.56
N LEU A 136 3.37 0.06 -15.38
CA LEU A 136 1.99 -0.22 -14.97
C LEU A 136 1.24 1.03 -14.49
N ASN A 137 1.98 2.04 -14.01
CA ASN A 137 1.41 3.27 -13.45
C ASN A 137 2.12 4.48 -14.06
N PRO A 138 1.78 4.86 -15.32
CA PRO A 138 2.53 5.89 -16.04
C PRO A 138 2.51 7.27 -15.39
N SER A 139 1.56 7.54 -14.50
CA SER A 139 1.51 8.84 -13.82
C SER A 139 2.51 8.97 -12.68
N LEU A 140 3.18 7.87 -12.30
CA LEU A 140 4.28 7.96 -11.35
C LEU A 140 5.48 8.67 -11.99
N ASN A 141 6.14 9.54 -11.21
CA ASN A 141 7.27 10.30 -11.67
C ASN A 141 8.56 9.83 -11.01
N LEU A 142 9.63 9.72 -11.79
CA LEU A 142 10.95 9.44 -11.24
C LEU A 142 11.38 10.60 -10.35
N LYS A 143 11.93 10.30 -9.19
CA LYS A 143 12.51 11.33 -8.33
C LYS A 143 13.87 11.71 -8.84
N VAL A 144 14.13 13.03 -8.90
CA VAL A 144 15.47 13.55 -9.17
C VAL A 144 16.28 13.38 -7.89
N GLN A 145 17.45 12.74 -8.00
CA GLN A 145 18.33 12.57 -6.86
C GLN A 145 19.22 13.80 -6.71
N ASN A 146 19.31 14.31 -5.47
CA ASN A 146 20.16 15.46 -5.20
C ASN A 146 21.64 15.20 -5.49
N THR A 147 22.04 13.93 -5.37
CA THR A 147 23.42 13.54 -5.71
C THR A 147 23.77 13.79 -7.17
N ASP A 148 22.80 13.70 -8.08
CA ASP A 148 23.00 13.96 -9.50
C ASP A 148 23.31 15.43 -9.74
N LEU A 149 22.65 16.30 -9.01
CA LEU A 149 22.90 17.74 -9.07
C LEU A 149 24.31 18.08 -8.56
N THR A 150 24.75 17.39 -7.53
CA THR A 150 26.07 17.59 -6.95
C THR A 150 27.16 17.13 -7.93
N LEU A 151 26.94 16.01 -8.60
CA LEU A 151 27.90 15.48 -9.55
C LEU A 151 28.01 16.31 -10.82
N SER A 152 26.92 16.97 -11.19
CA SER A 152 26.90 17.81 -12.38
C SER A 152 27.55 19.17 -12.16
N SER A 153 27.79 19.52 -10.95
CA SER A 153 28.46 20.76 -10.58
C SER A 153 29.94 20.53 -10.45
#